data_76b9ff1ef7a3b0da6d221818fbc65f9b
#
_entry.id   76b9ff1ef7a3b0da6d221818fbc65f9b
#
_cell.length_a   1.000
_cell.length_b   1.000
_cell.length_c   1.000
_cell.angle_alpha   90.00
_cell.angle_beta   90.00
_cell.angle_gamma   90.00
#
_symmetry.space_group_name_H-M   'P 1'
#
loop_
_entity.id
_entity.type
_entity.pdbx_description
1 polymer ?
#
loop_
_entity_poly.entity_id
_entity_poly.type
_entity_poly.pdbx_seq_one_letter_code
_entity_poly.pdbx_strand_id
1 'polypeptide(L)'
;TYYSQATNLVGWNGSTGNEIQAIINQKWIALNGINGGEIWIENTRTGFPSHVPLSPVAASTSRPIRLLYPSSEIAGNTANVPQQNESEAFTSKIFWNQ
;
A
#
# COMPACT_ATOMS: atom_id res chain seq x y z
N THR A 1 -14.62 25.26 -5.77
CA THR A 1 -14.37 24.31 -4.69
C THR A 1 -13.20 23.39 -5.08
N TYR A 2 -12.39 22.92 -4.12
CA TYR A 2 -11.20 22.10 -4.38
C TYR A 2 -11.50 20.86 -5.25
N TYR A 3 -12.53 20.11 -4.88
CA TYR A 3 -12.93 18.89 -5.59
C TYR A 3 -13.58 19.12 -6.96
N SER A 4 -14.03 20.32 -7.26
CA SER A 4 -14.67 20.67 -8.54
C SER A 4 -13.69 21.20 -9.59
N GLN A 5 -12.39 21.20 -9.30
CA GLN A 5 -11.38 21.64 -10.24
C GLN A 5 -11.26 20.65 -11.42
N ALA A 6 -10.95 21.18 -12.59
CA ALA A 6 -10.68 20.36 -13.78
C ALA A 6 -9.23 19.84 -13.84
N THR A 7 -8.51 19.89 -12.71
CA THR A 7 -7.13 19.41 -12.61
C THR A 7 -7.12 17.91 -12.41
N ASN A 8 -6.36 17.18 -13.25
CA ASN A 8 -6.19 15.73 -13.15
C ASN A 8 -5.63 15.33 -11.78
N LEU A 9 -6.17 14.25 -11.20
CA LEU A 9 -5.83 13.68 -9.89
C LEU A 9 -6.09 14.61 -8.68
N VAL A 10 -6.74 15.75 -8.89
CA VAL A 10 -7.16 16.67 -7.84
C VAL A 10 -8.68 16.77 -7.79
N GLY A 11 -9.32 17.16 -8.90
CA GLY A 11 -10.76 17.28 -9.00
C GLY A 11 -11.37 16.08 -9.72
N TRP A 12 -12.59 15.71 -9.34
CA TRP A 12 -13.31 14.59 -9.94
C TRP A 12 -13.48 14.77 -11.46
N ASN A 13 -13.95 15.94 -11.91
CA ASN A 13 -14.19 16.21 -13.33
C ASN A 13 -12.91 16.23 -14.17
N GLY A 14 -11.76 16.54 -13.57
CA GLY A 14 -10.46 16.52 -14.24
C GLY A 14 -9.81 15.13 -14.28
N SER A 15 -10.40 14.14 -13.63
CA SER A 15 -9.82 12.81 -13.44
C SER A 15 -10.59 11.71 -14.16
N THR A 16 -11.39 12.06 -15.17
CA THR A 16 -12.18 11.10 -15.96
C THR A 16 -11.27 9.99 -16.52
N GLY A 17 -11.60 8.74 -16.20
CA GLY A 17 -10.79 7.57 -16.53
C GLY A 17 -9.68 7.25 -15.52
N ASN A 18 -9.45 8.14 -14.55
CA ASN A 18 -8.45 7.97 -13.47
C ASN A 18 -9.06 8.20 -12.09
N GLU A 19 -10.35 7.98 -11.92
CA GLU A 19 -11.10 8.32 -10.71
C GLU A 19 -10.57 7.60 -9.48
N ILE A 20 -10.26 6.32 -9.60
CA ILE A 20 -9.68 5.52 -8.50
C ILE A 20 -8.33 6.11 -8.09
N GLN A 21 -7.48 6.42 -9.06
CA GLN A 21 -6.18 7.02 -8.79
C GLN A 21 -6.32 8.39 -8.11
N ALA A 22 -7.29 9.22 -8.54
CA ALA A 22 -7.57 10.51 -7.92
C ALA A 22 -8.01 10.35 -6.46
N ILE A 23 -8.92 9.43 -6.18
CA ILE A 23 -9.39 9.13 -4.82
C ILE A 23 -8.22 8.68 -3.95
N ILE A 24 -7.43 7.72 -4.42
CA ILE A 24 -6.31 7.16 -3.64
C ILE A 24 -5.22 8.21 -3.39
N ASN A 25 -4.92 9.05 -4.38
CA ASN A 25 -3.97 10.15 -4.19
C ASN A 25 -4.44 11.15 -3.12
N GLN A 26 -5.72 11.53 -3.14
CA GLN A 26 -6.28 12.42 -2.12
C GLN A 26 -6.32 11.75 -0.74
N LYS A 27 -6.67 10.48 -0.68
CA LYS A 27 -6.62 9.69 0.56
C LYS A 27 -5.20 9.62 1.11
N TRP A 28 -4.20 9.39 0.24
CA TRP A 28 -2.80 9.37 0.62
C TRP A 28 -2.35 10.69 1.25
N ILE A 29 -2.70 11.83 0.63
CA ILE A 29 -2.38 13.17 1.15
C ILE A 29 -3.04 13.38 2.52
N ALA A 30 -4.31 13.01 2.66
CA ALA A 30 -5.07 13.21 3.90
C ALA A 30 -4.55 12.36 5.07
N LEU A 31 -4.07 11.15 4.79
CA LEU A 31 -3.62 10.20 5.82
C LEU A 31 -2.10 10.25 6.07
N ASN A 32 -1.36 11.00 5.26
CA ASN A 32 0.09 11.08 5.41
C ASN A 32 0.49 11.61 6.79
N GLY A 33 1.27 10.83 7.52
CA GLY A 33 1.65 11.13 8.89
C GLY A 33 0.59 10.81 9.96
N ILE A 34 -0.62 10.38 9.56
CA ILE A 34 -1.72 10.04 10.46
C ILE A 34 -1.92 8.53 10.55
N ASN A 35 -2.06 7.86 9.41
CA ASN A 35 -2.31 6.41 9.34
C ASN A 35 -1.54 5.76 8.18
N GLY A 36 -0.28 5.47 8.40
CA GLY A 36 0.59 4.84 7.41
C GLY A 36 0.18 3.42 7.03
N GLY A 37 -0.46 2.69 7.95
CA GLY A 37 -0.94 1.33 7.69
C GLY A 37 -2.04 1.30 6.64
N GLU A 38 -3.01 2.19 6.75
CA GLU A 38 -4.09 2.31 5.76
C GLU A 38 -3.57 2.71 4.38
N ILE A 39 -2.63 3.65 4.35
CA ILE A 39 -1.96 4.08 3.11
C ILE A 39 -1.24 2.91 2.45
N TRP A 40 -0.52 2.11 3.23
CA TRP A 40 0.20 0.94 2.72
C TRP A 40 -0.74 -0.12 2.14
N ILE A 41 -1.86 -0.42 2.83
CA ILE A 41 -2.89 -1.34 2.35
C ILE A 41 -3.46 -0.87 1.01
N GLU A 42 -3.82 0.41 0.89
CA GLU A 42 -4.33 0.97 -0.36
C GLU A 42 -3.30 0.93 -1.49
N ASN A 43 -2.04 1.22 -1.18
CA ASN A 43 -0.97 1.14 -2.18
C ASN A 43 -0.75 -0.30 -2.66
N THR A 44 -0.78 -1.29 -1.77
CA THR A 44 -0.64 -2.71 -2.16
C THR A 44 -1.84 -3.22 -2.95
N ARG A 45 -3.04 -2.68 -2.68
CA ARG A 45 -4.27 -3.05 -3.37
C ARG A 45 -4.40 -2.43 -4.76
N THR A 46 -4.04 -1.16 -4.91
CA THR A 46 -4.31 -0.37 -6.12
C THR A 46 -3.07 -0.02 -6.95
N GLY A 47 -1.87 -0.16 -6.37
CA GLY A 47 -0.64 0.35 -6.97
C GLY A 47 -0.49 1.88 -6.91
N PHE A 48 -1.46 2.61 -6.31
CA PHE A 48 -1.44 4.07 -6.24
C PHE A 48 -1.20 4.60 -4.83
N PRO A 49 -0.54 5.75 -4.71
CA PRO A 49 0.22 6.47 -5.74
C PRO A 49 1.46 5.69 -6.20
N SER A 50 1.71 5.67 -7.51
CA SER A 50 2.77 4.85 -8.13
C SER A 50 4.20 5.38 -7.91
N HIS A 51 4.32 6.64 -7.50
CA HIS A 51 5.61 7.37 -7.46
C HIS A 51 6.11 7.67 -6.03
N VAL A 52 5.57 7.00 -5.02
CA VAL A 52 6.06 7.17 -3.63
C VAL A 52 7.50 6.65 -3.53
N PRO A 53 8.48 7.47 -3.14
CA PRO A 53 9.87 7.02 -3.06
C PRO A 53 10.09 6.04 -1.91
N LEU A 54 11.07 5.15 -2.06
CA LEU A 54 11.59 4.36 -0.94
C LEU A 54 12.45 5.25 -0.05
N SER A 55 12.53 4.87 1.25
CA SER A 55 13.46 5.51 2.16
C SER A 55 14.90 5.30 1.68
N PRO A 56 15.77 6.32 1.76
CA PRO A 56 17.20 6.18 1.45
C PRO A 56 17.94 5.14 2.30
N VAL A 57 17.36 4.80 3.45
CA VAL A 57 17.90 3.80 4.38
C VAL A 57 17.11 2.49 4.35
N ALA A 58 16.33 2.26 3.31
CA ALA A 58 15.58 1.01 3.17
C ALA A 58 16.54 -0.17 2.99
N ALA A 59 16.29 -1.26 3.71
CA ALA A 59 17.07 -2.49 3.60
C ALA A 59 16.82 -3.27 2.30
N SER A 60 15.78 -2.91 1.55
CA SER A 60 15.39 -3.55 0.29
C SER A 60 15.14 -2.52 -0.79
N THR A 61 15.32 -2.91 -2.05
CA THR A 61 15.02 -2.11 -3.24
C THR A 61 13.52 -2.11 -3.58
N SER A 62 12.72 -2.92 -2.90
CA SER A 62 11.27 -3.00 -3.07
C SER A 62 10.54 -2.81 -1.75
N ARG A 63 9.25 -2.45 -1.82
CA ARG A 63 8.38 -2.38 -0.64
C ARG A 63 7.84 -3.73 -0.29
N PRO A 64 7.64 -4.01 1.01
CA PRO A 64 6.90 -5.19 1.41
C PRO A 64 5.45 -5.08 0.92
N ILE A 65 4.93 -6.18 0.40
CA ILE A 65 3.56 -6.29 -0.11
C ILE A 65 2.64 -7.06 0.83
N ARG A 66 3.22 -7.68 1.86
CA ARG A 66 2.48 -8.33 2.94
C ARG A 66 3.25 -8.26 4.26
N LEU A 67 2.53 -8.46 5.35
CA LEU A 67 3.15 -8.77 6.64
C LEU A 67 3.38 -10.27 6.75
N LEU A 68 4.47 -10.65 7.40
CA LEU A 68 4.73 -12.02 7.79
C LEU A 68 4.00 -12.34 9.10
N TYR A 69 3.84 -13.62 9.39
CA TYR A 69 3.30 -14.06 10.68
C TYR A 69 4.23 -13.61 11.81
N PRO A 70 3.69 -13.12 12.94
CA PRO A 70 4.50 -12.74 14.08
C PRO A 70 5.19 -13.97 14.70
N SER A 71 6.35 -13.75 15.31
CA SER A 71 7.13 -14.81 15.94
C SER A 71 6.36 -15.55 17.04
N SER A 72 5.46 -14.87 17.72
CA SER A 72 4.57 -15.48 18.72
C SER A 72 3.62 -16.52 18.12
N GLU A 73 3.09 -16.27 16.93
CA GLU A 73 2.24 -17.22 16.20
C GLU A 73 3.05 -18.41 15.70
N ILE A 74 4.23 -18.16 15.16
CA ILE A 74 5.13 -19.24 14.72
C ILE A 74 5.51 -20.16 15.89
N ALA A 75 5.79 -19.58 17.08
CA ALA A 75 6.17 -20.37 18.26
C ALA A 75 4.99 -21.12 18.88
N GLY A 76 3.79 -20.49 18.92
CA GLY A 76 2.62 -21.07 19.60
C GLY A 76 1.78 -22.01 18.73
N ASN A 77 1.88 -21.91 17.41
CA ASN A 77 0.98 -22.60 16.47
C ASN A 77 1.76 -23.17 15.26
N THR A 78 2.98 -23.63 15.47
CA THR A 78 3.92 -24.08 14.43
C THR A 78 3.31 -25.11 13.46
N ALA A 79 2.40 -25.97 13.93
CA ALA A 79 1.79 -27.01 13.12
C ALA A 79 0.83 -26.46 12.04
N ASN A 80 0.26 -25.27 12.24
CA ASN A 80 -0.75 -24.69 11.34
C ASN A 80 -0.25 -23.44 10.61
N VAL A 81 0.87 -22.86 11.02
CA VAL A 81 1.45 -21.68 10.38
C VAL A 81 2.38 -22.11 9.25
N PRO A 82 2.14 -21.66 8.02
CA PRO A 82 3.07 -21.89 6.93
C PRO A 82 4.45 -21.33 7.24
N GLN A 83 5.48 -22.09 6.92
CA GLN A 83 6.85 -21.61 7.04
C GLN A 83 7.06 -20.44 6.07
N GLN A 84 7.58 -19.35 6.59
CA GLN A 84 7.83 -18.13 5.82
C GLN A 84 9.27 -17.66 6.05
N ASN A 85 9.86 -17.15 4.99
CA ASN A 85 11.15 -16.45 5.06
C ASN A 85 10.96 -14.94 4.78
N GLU A 86 11.95 -14.15 5.10
CA GLU A 86 11.87 -12.69 4.97
C GLU A 86 11.57 -12.22 3.53
N SER A 87 12.02 -12.96 2.51
CA SER A 87 11.80 -12.59 1.12
C SER A 87 10.32 -12.67 0.72
N GLU A 88 9.51 -13.46 1.41
CA GLU A 88 8.09 -13.59 1.12
C GLU A 88 7.30 -12.31 1.43
N ALA A 89 7.80 -11.45 2.30
CA ALA A 89 7.23 -10.13 2.51
C ALA A 89 7.18 -9.29 1.21
N PHE A 90 8.08 -9.59 0.26
CA PHE A 90 8.24 -8.84 -0.99
C PHE A 90 7.72 -9.58 -2.23
N THR A 91 7.51 -10.88 -2.14
CA THR A 91 7.21 -11.73 -3.31
C THR A 91 5.87 -12.46 -3.22
N SER A 92 5.43 -12.80 -2.00
CA SER A 92 4.21 -13.57 -1.78
C SER A 92 2.99 -12.65 -1.68
N LYS A 93 2.22 -12.56 -2.76
CA LYS A 93 0.99 -11.76 -2.80
C LYS A 93 -0.11 -12.35 -1.91
N ILE A 94 -0.92 -11.48 -1.34
CA ILE A 94 -2.19 -11.82 -0.70
C ILE A 94 -3.34 -11.53 -1.67
N PHE A 95 -4.54 -12.02 -1.39
CA PHE A 95 -5.65 -12.07 -2.37
C PHE A 95 -6.08 -10.72 -2.94
N TRP A 96 -5.80 -9.60 -2.28
CA TRP A 96 -6.14 -8.26 -2.79
C TRP A 96 -4.98 -7.54 -3.50
N ASN A 97 -3.78 -8.09 -3.51
CA ASN A 97 -2.65 -7.47 -4.19
C ASN A 97 -2.76 -7.68 -5.71
N GLN A 98 -2.74 -6.59 -6.45
CA GLN A 98 -2.73 -6.60 -7.91
C GLN A 98 -1.32 -6.81 -8.49
#